data_ed38e0b09f246f96daeafb80ee43f3a3
#
_entry.id   ed38e0b09f246f96daeafb80ee43f3a3
#
_cell.length_a   1.000
_cell.length_b   1.000
_cell.length_c   1.000
_cell.angle_alpha   90.00
_cell.angle_beta   90.00
_cell.angle_gamma   90.00
#
_symmetry.space_group_name_H-M   'P 1'
#
loop_
_entity.id
_entity.type
_entity.pdbx_description
1 polymer ?
#
loop_
_entity_poly.entity_id
_entity_poly.type
_entity_poly.pdbx_seq_one_letter_code
_entity_poly.pdbx_strand_id
1 'polypeptide(L)'
;SACAEIGYRSAGTLEFLYQDGEFYFIEMNTRIQVEHPVTELITGIDLVKAQLRLADGERLPWTQDDVQIRGHAIECRINAEDPKTFTPSPGPVKLWHAPGGPGIRVDSHLYTGYNVPPYYDSLVAKVIAHGEDRDTAIARMRNALNEIVVEGIKTNTPLHQEIFQHAAFRAGGTDIHYLERRLGLKEPDAEPQRRAMTAGGRSGTFPRA
;
A
#
# COMPACT_ATOMS: atom_id res chain seq x y z
N SER A 1 15.88 -4.46 19.07
CA SER A 1 14.62 -4.69 18.32
C SER A 1 14.22 -6.16 18.43
N ALA A 2 12.92 -6.47 18.40
CA ALA A 2 12.40 -7.84 18.50
C ALA A 2 13.07 -8.79 17.50
N CYS A 3 13.27 -8.36 16.25
CA CYS A 3 13.94 -9.16 15.23
C CYS A 3 15.39 -9.55 15.59
N ALA A 4 16.12 -8.63 16.22
CA ALA A 4 17.49 -8.93 16.66
C ALA A 4 17.53 -9.95 17.81
N GLU A 5 16.57 -9.86 18.75
CA GLU A 5 16.46 -10.78 19.89
C GLU A 5 16.14 -12.23 19.47
N ILE A 6 15.27 -12.40 18.47
CA ILE A 6 14.91 -13.72 17.93
C ILE A 6 15.87 -14.22 16.85
N GLY A 7 16.90 -13.43 16.48
CA GLY A 7 17.86 -13.77 15.44
C GLY A 7 17.29 -13.85 14.02
N TYR A 8 16.19 -13.09 13.75
CA TYR A 8 15.55 -13.07 12.44
C TYR A 8 16.48 -12.50 11.37
N ARG A 9 16.54 -13.17 10.23
CA ARG A 9 17.31 -12.74 9.06
C ARG A 9 16.39 -12.64 7.84
N SER A 10 16.71 -11.77 6.91
CA SER A 10 15.99 -11.47 5.67
C SER A 10 15.02 -10.29 5.81
N ALA A 11 14.20 -10.04 4.79
CA ALA A 11 13.18 -9.01 4.81
C ALA A 11 11.96 -9.45 5.63
N GLY A 12 11.37 -8.53 6.34
CA GLY A 12 10.13 -8.75 7.08
C GLY A 12 9.45 -7.42 7.37
N THR A 13 8.15 -7.47 7.64
CA THR A 13 7.35 -6.30 7.98
C THR A 13 6.52 -6.59 9.22
N LEU A 14 6.63 -5.69 10.21
CA LEU A 14 5.78 -5.70 11.39
C LEU A 14 4.57 -4.79 11.11
N GLU A 15 3.38 -5.31 11.26
CA GLU A 15 2.14 -4.58 11.03
C GLU A 15 1.51 -4.14 12.36
N PHE A 16 1.06 -2.89 12.40
CA PHE A 16 0.45 -2.27 13.57
C PHE A 16 -0.82 -1.52 13.17
N LEU A 17 -1.82 -1.55 14.07
CA LEU A 17 -2.83 -0.50 14.10
C LEU A 17 -2.26 0.71 14.82
N TYR A 18 -2.55 1.90 14.31
CA TYR A 18 -2.17 3.16 14.95
C TYR A 18 -3.42 3.98 15.23
N GLN A 19 -3.56 4.41 16.48
CA GLN A 19 -4.64 5.31 16.90
C GLN A 19 -4.17 6.19 18.07
N ASP A 20 -4.42 7.48 17.96
CA ASP A 20 -4.19 8.48 19.02
C ASP A 20 -2.77 8.45 19.64
N GLY A 21 -1.75 8.17 18.82
CA GLY A 21 -0.36 8.09 19.25
C GLY A 21 0.09 6.69 19.69
N GLU A 22 -0.82 5.74 19.81
CA GLU A 22 -0.55 4.37 20.27
C GLU A 22 -0.43 3.40 19.09
N PHE A 23 0.46 2.40 19.25
CA PHE A 23 0.71 1.36 18.27
C PHE A 23 0.29 0.00 18.82
N TYR A 24 -0.57 -0.70 18.10
CA TYR A 24 -1.07 -2.03 18.47
C TYR A 24 -0.56 -3.06 17.47
N PHE A 25 0.32 -3.96 17.91
CA PHE A 25 0.89 -5.00 17.06
C PHE A 25 -0.19 -5.96 16.56
N ILE A 26 -0.18 -6.25 15.27
CA ILE A 26 -1.08 -7.22 14.64
C ILE A 26 -0.31 -8.50 14.32
N GLU A 27 0.68 -8.39 13.41
CA GLU A 27 1.43 -9.54 12.92
C GLU A 27 2.81 -9.15 12.38
N MET A 28 3.62 -10.16 12.14
CA MET A 28 4.86 -10.04 11.38
C MET A 28 4.80 -10.90 10.13
N ASN A 29 4.94 -10.27 8.97
CA ASN A 29 5.14 -10.96 7.71
C ASN A 29 6.62 -11.27 7.52
N THR A 30 6.99 -12.57 7.63
CA THR A 30 8.39 -13.03 7.52
C THR A 30 8.81 -13.25 6.06
N ARG A 31 8.48 -12.35 5.20
CA ARG A 31 8.72 -12.35 3.75
C ARG A 31 8.79 -10.91 3.23
N ILE A 32 9.21 -10.76 1.98
CA ILE A 32 8.99 -9.50 1.26
C ILE A 32 7.50 -9.28 1.00
N GLN A 33 7.02 -8.05 1.04
CA GLN A 33 5.64 -7.71 0.74
C GLN A 33 5.45 -7.28 -0.72
N VAL A 34 4.21 -7.34 -1.20
CA VAL A 34 3.85 -6.95 -2.57
C VAL A 34 4.26 -5.50 -2.83
N GLU A 35 4.07 -4.62 -1.85
CA GLU A 35 4.32 -3.17 -1.91
C GLU A 35 5.78 -2.76 -1.65
N HIS A 36 6.74 -3.71 -1.61
CA HIS A 36 8.17 -3.37 -1.46
C HIS A 36 8.70 -2.32 -2.47
N PRO A 37 8.16 -2.21 -3.71
CA PRO A 37 8.60 -1.20 -4.64
C PRO A 37 8.46 0.25 -4.15
N VAL A 38 7.48 0.53 -3.28
CA VAL A 38 7.35 1.86 -2.65
C VAL A 38 8.60 2.18 -1.84
N THR A 39 9.04 1.25 -0.97
CA THR A 39 10.25 1.40 -0.17
C THR A 39 11.50 1.51 -1.05
N GLU A 40 11.60 0.69 -2.10
CA GLU A 40 12.73 0.72 -3.03
C GLU A 40 12.86 2.09 -3.72
N LEU A 41 11.75 2.67 -4.17
CA LEU A 41 11.77 3.95 -4.88
C LEU A 41 12.13 5.14 -3.98
N ILE A 42 11.69 5.14 -2.73
CA ILE A 42 11.99 6.25 -1.81
C ILE A 42 13.35 6.12 -1.12
N THR A 43 13.94 4.93 -1.07
CA THR A 43 15.24 4.69 -0.41
C THR A 43 16.39 4.48 -1.39
N GLY A 44 16.09 4.03 -2.62
CA GLY A 44 17.09 3.61 -3.60
C GLY A 44 17.71 2.24 -3.29
N ILE A 45 17.14 1.49 -2.36
CA ILE A 45 17.62 0.15 -1.96
C ILE A 45 16.83 -0.93 -2.70
N ASP A 46 17.52 -1.80 -3.43
CA ASP A 46 16.95 -3.00 -4.04
C ASP A 46 16.80 -4.11 -2.97
N LEU A 47 15.57 -4.29 -2.48
CA LEU A 47 15.27 -5.22 -1.38
C LEU A 47 15.40 -6.67 -1.81
N VAL A 48 15.05 -7.02 -3.05
CA VAL A 48 15.19 -8.39 -3.56
C VAL A 48 16.65 -8.77 -3.68
N LYS A 49 17.48 -7.88 -4.21
CA LYS A 49 18.92 -8.07 -4.28
C LYS A 49 19.55 -8.18 -2.88
N ALA A 50 19.07 -7.37 -1.93
CA ALA A 50 19.51 -7.44 -0.54
C ALA A 50 19.17 -8.81 0.08
N GLN A 51 17.96 -9.33 -0.14
CA GLN A 51 17.57 -10.67 0.34
C GLN A 51 18.49 -11.76 -0.22
N LEU A 52 18.82 -11.73 -1.51
CA LEU A 52 19.72 -12.71 -2.14
C LEU A 52 21.12 -12.67 -1.52
N ARG A 53 21.66 -11.47 -1.30
CA ARG A 53 22.97 -11.30 -0.63
C ARG A 53 22.97 -11.79 0.81
N LEU A 54 21.91 -11.47 1.57
CA LEU A 54 21.76 -11.96 2.93
C LEU A 54 21.66 -13.50 3.00
N ALA A 55 20.97 -14.11 2.01
CA ALA A 55 20.86 -15.56 1.91
C ALA A 55 22.22 -16.23 1.58
N ASP A 56 23.08 -15.55 0.81
CA ASP A 56 24.46 -15.97 0.50
C ASP A 56 25.44 -15.73 1.68
N GLY A 57 24.95 -15.16 2.78
CA GLY A 57 25.74 -14.92 3.99
C GLY A 57 26.44 -13.56 4.05
N GLU A 58 26.22 -12.70 3.06
CA GLU A 58 26.74 -11.34 3.08
C GLU A 58 26.10 -10.51 4.20
N ARG A 59 26.80 -9.46 4.62
CA ARG A 59 26.23 -8.41 5.48
C ARG A 59 25.65 -7.31 4.62
N LEU A 60 24.64 -6.59 5.16
CA LEU A 60 24.14 -5.36 4.53
C LEU A 60 25.30 -4.35 4.39
N PRO A 61 25.49 -3.74 3.21
CA PRO A 61 26.54 -2.74 2.99
C PRO A 61 26.18 -1.35 3.55
N TRP A 62 25.06 -1.20 4.22
CA TRP A 62 24.58 0.04 4.85
C TRP A 62 24.07 -0.22 6.27
N THR A 63 24.02 0.83 7.05
CA THR A 63 23.38 0.89 8.37
C THR A 63 22.02 1.61 8.28
N GLN A 64 21.26 1.67 9.38
CA GLN A 64 20.01 2.43 9.41
C GLN A 64 20.23 3.93 9.15
N ASP A 65 21.33 4.48 9.59
CA ASP A 65 21.67 5.92 9.44
C ASP A 65 21.99 6.29 7.97
N ASP A 66 22.37 5.32 7.15
CA ASP A 66 22.61 5.51 5.72
C ASP A 66 21.32 5.57 4.90
N VAL A 67 20.20 5.10 5.48
CA VAL A 67 18.90 5.05 4.79
C VAL A 67 18.23 6.40 4.80
N GLN A 68 18.10 7.03 3.63
CA GLN A 68 17.45 8.30 3.46
C GLN A 68 16.18 8.16 2.64
N ILE A 69 15.08 8.68 3.16
CA ILE A 69 13.80 8.75 2.43
C ILE A 69 13.82 9.97 1.49
N ARG A 70 13.58 9.72 0.20
CA ARG A 70 13.57 10.75 -0.85
C ARG A 70 12.27 10.73 -1.61
N GLY A 71 11.55 11.84 -1.56
CA GLY A 71 10.28 11.99 -2.26
C GLY A 71 9.15 11.16 -1.65
N HIS A 72 8.20 10.82 -2.49
CA HIS A 72 7.00 10.07 -2.15
C HIS A 72 6.67 9.05 -3.23
N ALA A 73 6.28 7.85 -2.87
CA ALA A 73 5.86 6.83 -3.82
C ALA A 73 4.48 6.26 -3.45
N ILE A 74 3.72 5.91 -4.47
CA ILE A 74 2.41 5.29 -4.35
C ILE A 74 2.36 4.08 -5.26
N GLU A 75 1.82 2.96 -4.78
CA GLU A 75 1.60 1.75 -5.57
C GLU A 75 0.12 1.49 -5.76
N CYS A 76 -0.29 1.15 -6.98
CA CYS A 76 -1.58 0.56 -7.29
C CYS A 76 -1.40 -0.89 -7.70
N ARG A 77 -2.05 -1.81 -6.99
CA ARG A 77 -2.17 -3.20 -7.41
C ARG A 77 -3.26 -3.31 -8.46
N ILE A 78 -2.90 -3.72 -9.67
CA ILE A 78 -3.85 -3.96 -10.74
C ILE A 78 -4.27 -5.42 -10.67
N ASN A 79 -5.53 -5.63 -10.32
CA ASN A 79 -6.12 -6.95 -10.16
C ASN A 79 -7.07 -7.26 -11.31
N ALA A 80 -7.04 -8.52 -11.76
CA ALA A 80 -7.98 -9.06 -12.74
C ALA A 80 -9.34 -9.33 -12.08
N GLU A 81 -10.12 -8.27 -11.84
CA GLU A 81 -11.41 -8.30 -11.13
C GLU A 81 -12.35 -7.22 -11.64
N ASP A 82 -13.64 -7.48 -11.48
CA ASP A 82 -14.65 -6.46 -11.71
C ASP A 82 -14.50 -5.32 -10.71
N PRO A 83 -14.38 -4.05 -11.15
CA PRO A 83 -14.09 -2.91 -10.26
C PRO A 83 -15.22 -2.58 -9.27
N LYS A 84 -16.41 -3.15 -9.44
CA LYS A 84 -17.57 -2.89 -8.58
C LYS A 84 -17.90 -4.07 -7.67
N THR A 85 -17.83 -5.28 -8.19
CA THR A 85 -18.23 -6.50 -7.46
C THR A 85 -17.02 -7.22 -6.86
N PHE A 86 -15.80 -6.85 -7.25
CA PHE A 86 -14.55 -7.52 -6.89
C PHE A 86 -14.49 -8.99 -7.28
N THR A 87 -15.37 -9.42 -8.19
CA THR A 87 -15.38 -10.78 -8.71
C THR A 87 -14.16 -10.98 -9.61
N PRO A 88 -13.37 -12.05 -9.42
CA PRO A 88 -12.23 -12.37 -10.30
C PRO A 88 -12.63 -12.46 -11.77
N SER A 89 -11.78 -11.95 -12.65
CA SER A 89 -11.97 -11.93 -14.09
C SER A 89 -10.79 -12.60 -14.81
N PRO A 90 -10.61 -13.92 -14.67
CA PRO A 90 -9.58 -14.66 -15.41
C PRO A 90 -9.92 -14.69 -16.90
N GLY A 91 -8.91 -14.98 -17.74
CA GLY A 91 -9.13 -15.13 -19.18
C GLY A 91 -8.01 -14.53 -20.04
N PRO A 92 -8.21 -14.51 -21.37
CA PRO A 92 -7.19 -14.07 -22.31
C PRO A 92 -7.04 -12.55 -22.32
N VAL A 93 -5.80 -12.09 -22.19
CA VAL A 93 -5.42 -10.68 -22.36
C VAL A 93 -5.23 -10.42 -23.86
N LYS A 94 -6.15 -9.67 -24.45
CA LYS A 94 -6.15 -9.37 -25.89
C LYS A 94 -5.19 -8.25 -26.25
N LEU A 95 -5.04 -7.27 -25.32
CA LEU A 95 -4.11 -6.17 -25.45
C LEU A 95 -3.57 -5.81 -24.05
N TRP A 96 -2.25 -5.64 -23.97
CA TRP A 96 -1.56 -5.10 -22.82
C TRP A 96 -0.67 -3.94 -23.25
N HIS A 97 -0.87 -2.77 -22.63
CA HIS A 97 0.03 -1.63 -22.71
C HIS A 97 0.37 -1.16 -21.30
N ALA A 98 1.64 -1.27 -20.96
CA ALA A 98 2.16 -0.77 -19.68
C ALA A 98 2.40 0.75 -19.76
N PRO A 99 1.96 1.53 -18.77
CA PRO A 99 2.23 2.95 -18.73
C PRO A 99 3.72 3.22 -18.48
N GLY A 100 4.18 4.39 -18.89
CA GLY A 100 5.58 4.79 -18.76
C GLY A 100 5.79 6.24 -18.34
N GLY A 101 7.04 6.71 -18.48
CA GLY A 101 7.43 8.08 -18.20
C GLY A 101 8.19 8.27 -16.88
N PRO A 102 8.60 9.53 -16.59
CA PRO A 102 9.43 9.84 -15.43
C PRO A 102 8.77 9.45 -14.10
N GLY A 103 9.47 8.65 -13.29
CA GLY A 103 9.00 8.19 -11.99
C GLY A 103 7.91 7.13 -12.03
N ILE A 104 7.66 6.49 -13.17
CA ILE A 104 6.75 5.34 -13.28
C ILE A 104 7.56 4.05 -13.36
N ARG A 105 7.19 3.08 -12.51
CA ARG A 105 7.64 1.70 -12.56
C ARG A 105 6.43 0.77 -12.69
N VAL A 106 6.56 -0.24 -13.53
CA VAL A 106 5.54 -1.29 -13.69
C VAL A 106 6.19 -2.65 -13.49
N ASP A 107 5.69 -3.39 -12.51
CA ASP A 107 6.06 -4.79 -12.29
C ASP A 107 4.87 -5.65 -12.72
N SER A 108 5.01 -6.44 -13.77
CA SER A 108 3.93 -7.26 -14.33
C SER A 108 4.46 -8.50 -15.01
N HIS A 109 3.65 -9.54 -15.03
CA HIS A 109 3.85 -10.74 -15.85
C HIS A 109 2.96 -10.75 -17.11
N LEU A 110 2.16 -9.68 -17.31
CA LEU A 110 1.28 -9.61 -18.47
C LEU A 110 2.03 -9.35 -19.78
N TYR A 111 1.50 -9.94 -20.83
CA TYR A 111 1.80 -9.62 -22.23
C TYR A 111 0.55 -9.88 -23.08
N THR A 112 0.47 -9.27 -24.25
CA THR A 112 -0.63 -9.51 -25.18
C THR A 112 -0.65 -11.00 -25.61
N GLY A 113 -1.79 -11.66 -25.39
CA GLY A 113 -1.95 -13.10 -25.59
C GLY A 113 -1.76 -13.95 -24.32
N TYR A 114 -1.38 -13.36 -23.19
CA TYR A 114 -1.33 -14.08 -21.91
C TYR A 114 -2.73 -14.51 -21.48
N ASN A 115 -2.85 -15.69 -20.86
CA ASN A 115 -4.10 -16.15 -20.27
C ASN A 115 -4.02 -16.14 -18.74
N VAL A 116 -4.76 -15.22 -18.10
CA VAL A 116 -4.81 -15.12 -16.64
C VAL A 116 -5.54 -16.36 -16.10
N PRO A 117 -4.85 -17.20 -15.29
CA PRO A 117 -5.44 -18.42 -14.77
C PRO A 117 -6.41 -18.15 -13.62
N PRO A 118 -7.44 -18.98 -13.40
CA PRO A 118 -8.39 -18.81 -12.30
C PRO A 118 -7.93 -19.39 -10.95
N TYR A 119 -6.71 -19.93 -10.87
CA TYR A 119 -6.24 -20.72 -9.72
C TYR A 119 -5.41 -19.96 -8.71
N TYR A 120 -5.03 -18.72 -9.03
CA TYR A 120 -4.16 -17.88 -8.20
C TYR A 120 -4.85 -16.57 -7.87
N ASP A 121 -4.16 -15.75 -7.05
CA ASP A 121 -4.57 -14.38 -6.77
C ASP A 121 -4.77 -13.58 -8.07
N SER A 122 -5.69 -12.62 -8.01
CA SER A 122 -6.06 -11.77 -9.15
C SER A 122 -5.02 -10.73 -9.54
N LEU A 123 -3.94 -10.56 -8.75
CA LEU A 123 -2.89 -9.57 -9.01
C LEU A 123 -2.17 -9.85 -10.34
N VAL A 124 -2.26 -8.92 -11.28
CA VAL A 124 -1.64 -9.05 -12.60
C VAL A 124 -0.56 -8.01 -12.89
N ALA A 125 -0.59 -6.88 -12.21
CA ALA A 125 0.43 -5.85 -12.30
C ALA A 125 0.47 -4.98 -11.05
N LYS A 126 1.63 -4.34 -10.83
CA LYS A 126 1.79 -3.23 -9.90
C LYS A 126 2.24 -2.01 -10.70
N VAL A 127 1.55 -0.89 -10.53
CA VAL A 127 1.97 0.41 -11.07
C VAL A 127 2.44 1.25 -9.90
N ILE A 128 3.65 1.72 -9.94
CA ILE A 128 4.24 2.52 -8.89
C ILE A 128 4.63 3.88 -9.46
N ALA A 129 4.17 4.95 -8.81
CA ALA A 129 4.53 6.32 -9.15
C ALA A 129 5.37 6.92 -8.03
N HIS A 130 6.52 7.49 -8.38
CA HIS A 130 7.40 8.23 -7.48
C HIS A 130 7.45 9.71 -7.90
N GLY A 131 7.44 10.61 -6.95
CA GLY A 131 7.58 12.05 -7.13
C GLY A 131 8.42 12.68 -6.02
N GLU A 132 8.80 13.93 -6.19
CA GLU A 132 9.50 14.70 -5.15
C GLU A 132 8.62 14.91 -3.90
N ASP A 133 7.31 14.90 -4.09
CA ASP A 133 6.29 14.98 -3.04
C ASP A 133 5.07 14.12 -3.38
N ARG A 134 4.08 14.13 -2.46
CA ARG A 134 2.84 13.37 -2.62
C ARG A 134 2.00 13.83 -3.80
N ASP A 135 1.89 15.13 -4.04
CA ASP A 135 1.08 15.69 -5.13
C ASP A 135 1.66 15.31 -6.49
N THR A 136 2.97 15.35 -6.62
CA THR A 136 3.69 14.91 -7.83
C THR A 136 3.50 13.41 -8.06
N ALA A 137 3.59 12.57 -7.01
CA ALA A 137 3.36 11.14 -7.11
C ALA A 137 1.90 10.84 -7.53
N ILE A 138 0.91 11.56 -6.97
CA ILE A 138 -0.51 11.46 -7.35
C ILE A 138 -0.72 11.86 -8.82
N ALA A 139 -0.13 12.96 -9.27
CA ALA A 139 -0.26 13.42 -10.64
C ALA A 139 0.31 12.40 -11.64
N ARG A 140 1.50 11.85 -11.35
CA ARG A 140 2.12 10.79 -12.15
C ARG A 140 1.30 9.51 -12.17
N MET A 141 0.77 9.07 -11.02
CA MET A 141 -0.10 7.89 -10.95
C MET A 141 -1.38 8.08 -11.76
N ARG A 142 -2.01 9.25 -11.70
CA ARG A 142 -3.20 9.54 -12.51
C ARG A 142 -2.92 9.43 -14.01
N ASN A 143 -1.79 9.94 -14.46
CA ASN A 143 -1.38 9.81 -15.86
C ASN A 143 -1.15 8.35 -16.24
N ALA A 144 -0.42 7.59 -15.41
CA ALA A 144 -0.18 6.17 -15.62
C ALA A 144 -1.46 5.35 -15.66
N LEU A 145 -2.43 5.60 -14.76
CA LEU A 145 -3.72 4.94 -14.73
C LEU A 145 -4.62 5.29 -15.93
N ASN A 146 -4.41 6.44 -16.58
CA ASN A 146 -5.10 6.80 -17.82
C ASN A 146 -4.43 6.20 -19.06
N GLU A 147 -3.13 5.91 -18.98
CA GLU A 147 -2.34 5.35 -20.09
C GLU A 147 -2.43 3.82 -20.15
N ILE A 148 -2.54 3.14 -19.00
CA ILE A 148 -2.58 1.67 -18.93
C ILE A 148 -3.75 1.11 -19.73
N VAL A 149 -3.49 0.09 -20.57
CA VAL A 149 -4.54 -0.61 -21.31
C VAL A 149 -4.46 -2.10 -21.00
N VAL A 150 -5.60 -2.66 -20.58
CA VAL A 150 -5.78 -4.11 -20.40
C VAL A 150 -7.10 -4.49 -21.05
N GLU A 151 -7.06 -5.20 -22.15
CA GLU A 151 -8.26 -5.68 -22.83
C GLU A 151 -8.39 -7.20 -22.75
N GLY A 152 -9.63 -7.67 -22.74
CA GLY A 152 -9.98 -9.11 -22.70
C GLY A 152 -10.38 -9.61 -21.32
N ILE A 153 -9.92 -8.95 -20.26
CA ILE A 153 -10.30 -9.17 -18.85
C ILE A 153 -10.77 -7.86 -18.22
N LYS A 154 -11.51 -7.93 -17.13
CA LYS A 154 -11.80 -6.76 -16.29
C LYS A 154 -10.66 -6.54 -15.31
N THR A 155 -10.40 -5.28 -14.97
CA THR A 155 -9.45 -4.90 -13.93
C THR A 155 -10.05 -3.84 -13.00
N ASN A 156 -9.46 -3.69 -11.82
CA ASN A 156 -9.82 -2.65 -10.85
C ASN A 156 -9.25 -1.26 -11.20
N THR A 157 -8.63 -1.07 -12.37
CA THR A 157 -8.09 0.22 -12.82
C THR A 157 -9.10 1.38 -12.72
N PRO A 158 -10.40 1.22 -13.12
CA PRO A 158 -11.37 2.30 -12.98
C PRO A 158 -11.60 2.73 -11.52
N LEU A 159 -11.57 1.79 -10.58
CA LEU A 159 -11.69 2.09 -9.15
C LEU A 159 -10.50 2.94 -8.67
N HIS A 160 -9.27 2.61 -9.07
CA HIS A 160 -8.11 3.43 -8.77
C HIS A 160 -8.22 4.84 -9.36
N GLN A 161 -8.67 4.97 -10.62
CA GLN A 161 -8.88 6.29 -11.25
C GLN A 161 -9.86 7.15 -10.43
N GLU A 162 -10.95 6.56 -9.94
CA GLU A 162 -11.91 7.26 -9.07
C GLU A 162 -11.30 7.67 -7.73
N ILE A 163 -10.54 6.79 -7.07
CA ILE A 163 -9.87 7.08 -5.79
C ILE A 163 -8.92 8.28 -5.94
N PHE A 164 -8.11 8.30 -7.01
CA PHE A 164 -7.15 9.38 -7.23
C PHE A 164 -7.78 10.73 -7.63
N GLN A 165 -9.04 10.73 -8.04
CA GLN A 165 -9.81 11.96 -8.26
C GLN A 165 -10.45 12.49 -6.98
N HIS A 166 -10.65 11.64 -5.96
CA HIS A 166 -11.36 12.00 -4.75
C HIS A 166 -10.56 12.94 -3.85
N ALA A 167 -11.17 14.06 -3.46
CA ALA A 167 -10.51 15.11 -2.68
C ALA A 167 -9.98 14.61 -1.33
N ALA A 168 -10.74 13.76 -0.60
CA ALA A 168 -10.32 13.24 0.68
C ALA A 168 -9.06 12.35 0.57
N PHE A 169 -8.97 11.50 -0.46
CA PHE A 169 -7.77 10.70 -0.70
C PHE A 169 -6.56 11.59 -1.02
N ARG A 170 -6.76 12.62 -1.84
CA ARG A 170 -5.70 13.58 -2.21
C ARG A 170 -5.21 14.37 -1.01
N ALA A 171 -6.10 14.77 -0.11
CA ALA A 171 -5.75 15.48 1.12
C ALA A 171 -4.99 14.59 2.13
N GLY A 172 -5.10 13.26 2.03
CA GLY A 172 -4.54 12.32 2.98
C GLY A 172 -5.38 12.15 4.24
N GLY A 173 -4.89 11.31 5.18
CA GLY A 173 -5.58 11.08 6.46
C GLY A 173 -6.86 10.25 6.36
N THR A 174 -7.03 9.47 5.29
CA THR A 174 -8.13 8.51 5.18
C THR A 174 -7.96 7.36 6.16
N ASP A 175 -9.04 6.95 6.81
CA ASP A 175 -9.08 5.84 7.74
C ASP A 175 -9.31 4.48 7.05
N ILE A 176 -9.28 3.39 7.84
CA ILE A 176 -9.46 2.01 7.35
C ILE A 176 -10.83 1.74 6.71
N HIS A 177 -11.85 2.57 6.99
CA HIS A 177 -13.21 2.42 6.46
C HIS A 177 -13.51 3.35 5.28
N TYR A 178 -12.53 4.13 4.84
CA TYR A 178 -12.71 5.10 3.75
C TYR A 178 -13.33 4.47 2.50
N LEU A 179 -12.80 3.36 2.03
CA LEU A 179 -13.26 2.70 0.81
C LEU A 179 -14.64 2.06 0.99
N GLU A 180 -14.87 1.41 2.13
CA GLU A 180 -16.16 0.80 2.46
C GLU A 180 -17.30 1.84 2.45
N ARG A 181 -17.09 3.00 3.10
CA ARG A 181 -18.06 4.09 3.09
C ARG A 181 -18.29 4.63 1.68
N ARG A 182 -17.22 4.80 0.91
CA ARG A 182 -17.31 5.30 -0.46
C ARG A 182 -18.09 4.37 -1.39
N LEU A 183 -17.95 3.07 -1.21
CA LEU A 183 -18.66 2.05 -1.98
C LEU A 183 -20.07 1.76 -1.44
N GLY A 184 -20.50 2.42 -0.35
CA GLY A 184 -21.80 2.19 0.28
C GLY A 184 -21.90 0.83 0.99
N LEU A 185 -20.78 0.21 1.31
CA LEU A 185 -20.70 -1.08 2.02
C LEU A 185 -20.81 -0.92 3.54
N LYS A 186 -20.59 0.28 4.04
CA LYS A 186 -20.71 0.65 5.46
C LYS A 186 -21.42 1.99 5.58
N GLU A 187 -22.33 2.10 6.55
CA GLU A 187 -22.93 3.39 6.89
C GLU A 187 -21.87 4.37 7.44
N PRO A 188 -22.01 5.69 7.21
CA PRO A 188 -21.16 6.67 7.85
C PRO A 188 -21.21 6.46 9.36
N ASP A 189 -20.08 6.40 10.04
CA ASP A 189 -20.04 6.34 11.49
C ASP A 189 -20.84 7.55 12.03
N ALA A 190 -21.81 7.30 12.90
CA ALA A 190 -22.51 8.39 13.59
C ALA A 190 -21.43 9.22 14.30
N GLU A 191 -21.45 10.55 14.10
CA GLU A 191 -20.52 11.45 14.77
C GLU A 191 -20.43 11.07 16.25
N PRO A 192 -19.22 10.92 16.81
CA PRO A 192 -19.08 10.63 18.24
C PRO A 192 -19.77 11.79 18.98
N GLN A 193 -20.91 11.50 19.61
CA GLN A 193 -21.56 12.47 20.49
C GLN A 193 -20.50 12.92 21.48
N ARG A 194 -20.06 14.16 21.38
CA ARG A 194 -19.22 14.81 22.40
C ARG A 194 -19.94 14.66 23.73
N ARG A 195 -19.58 13.65 24.50
CA ARG A 195 -20.02 13.59 25.91
C ARG A 195 -19.50 14.86 26.57
N ALA A 196 -20.41 15.78 26.82
CA ALA A 196 -20.16 16.92 27.68
C ALA A 196 -19.68 16.34 29.02
N MET A 197 -18.40 16.47 29.30
CA MET A 197 -17.86 16.22 30.64
C MET A 197 -18.46 17.29 31.55
N THR A 198 -19.55 16.96 32.22
CA THR A 198 -20.01 17.71 33.37
C THR A 198 -18.91 17.61 34.44
N ALA A 199 -18.30 18.74 34.72
CA ALA A 199 -17.37 18.91 35.83
C ALA A 199 -18.09 18.64 37.13
N GLY A 200 -17.98 17.41 37.62
CA GLY A 200 -18.39 17.00 38.99
C GLY A 200 -17.14 16.80 39.84
N GLY A 201 -16.77 17.82 40.58
CA GLY A 201 -15.67 17.72 41.55
C GLY A 201 -15.97 16.69 42.62
N ARG A 202 -14.96 15.82 42.88
CA ARG A 202 -14.75 15.20 44.21
C ARG A 202 -13.25 15.08 44.44
N SER A 203 -12.81 15.89 45.41
CA SER A 203 -11.53 15.76 46.08
C SER A 203 -11.48 14.42 46.82
N GLY A 204 -10.53 13.58 46.48
CA GLY A 204 -10.19 12.36 47.21
C GLY A 204 -8.71 12.33 47.46
N THR A 205 -8.30 12.62 48.69
CA THR A 205 -6.96 12.48 49.23
C THR A 205 -6.57 11.01 49.30
N PHE A 206 -5.43 10.65 48.71
CA PHE A 206 -4.78 9.35 48.91
C PHE A 206 -3.74 9.43 50.02
N PRO A 207 -3.69 8.49 50.97
CA PRO A 207 -2.63 8.42 51.98
C PRO A 207 -1.37 7.80 51.38
N ARG A 208 -0.22 8.34 51.79
CA ARG A 208 1.12 7.77 51.56
C ARG A 208 1.33 6.54 52.43
N ALA A 209 1.82 5.48 51.87
CA ALA A 209 2.67 4.49 52.50
C ALA A 209 3.63 3.93 51.45
#